data_ec19196229283ba0379542408d2919ab
#
_entry.id   ec19196229283ba0379542408d2919ab
#
_cell.length_a   1.000
_cell.length_b   1.000
_cell.length_c   1.000
_cell.angle_alpha   90.00
_cell.angle_beta   90.00
_cell.angle_gamma   90.00
#
_symmetry.space_group_name_H-M   'P 1'
#
loop_
_entity.id
_entity.type
_entity.pdbx_description
1 polymer ?
#
loop_
_entity_poly.entity_id
_entity_poly.type
_entity_poly.pdbx_seq_one_letter_code
_entity_poly.pdbx_strand_id
1 'polypeptide(L)'
;TRAVNALFDKATNDIADAASKEEYNPDKPFSFEDYPKAKARLQTTLKGLAKKMQAVIELGSRKQWLFACQKNDEFIASIFDTTKLTKGRLKKMQDRNLDALQTFQQRKVGGMNLSERVWKYTEQYKEQIEIGLDVGLGEGRSAQQLSRDLRQNLQDPNRLFRRVRDKRGNLQLSKAAKAFHPGTGVYRSSYKNAMRLTRSEVNMAYREADHLRWKQLDFVVGFEVHRSNHEPKCKCRLCERLVGKYPKWFKFKGWHPQCLCYATAILMDEETFDDQELSDLKSALKGTAYKKLSAKNEVTDFPDGFKEWVEENAPKQAGWATTPYFIKDNFVDGDLSKGLIYIPNAKPLTLLEKAAIRHKNRTPEQVEAIQKRWAERKQKHALIKQEAQGVLDTAKDYSEVDFSALQTAIDAGDIVKMQSISNEVEKVIGEMQKQEEALSNIIPNVHEWHKQFTIDELKAVHSAVEKKLASWDSLTLQEQAKKLKFEAEEYFGTDKYGAQTKYKTWGVAQDAYKMHLDKVQYKVDKQAIEASVTHSFSFAQKTKSAK
;
A
#
# COMPACT_ATOMS: atom_id res chain seq x y z
N THR A 1 14.78 -8.00 -0.31
CA THR A 1 15.72 -8.84 -1.07
C THR A 1 15.24 -10.29 -1.14
N ARG A 2 15.08 -11.01 0.00
CA ARG A 2 14.67 -12.44 0.02
C ARG A 2 13.36 -12.70 -0.73
N ALA A 3 12.33 -11.88 -0.52
CA ALA A 3 11.05 -12.02 -1.20
C ALA A 3 11.16 -11.91 -2.73
N VAL A 4 11.94 -10.94 -3.22
CA VAL A 4 12.17 -10.78 -4.67
C VAL A 4 12.92 -11.98 -5.25
N ASN A 5 13.94 -12.49 -4.55
CA ASN A 5 14.64 -13.70 -4.96
C ASN A 5 13.67 -14.88 -5.11
N ALA A 6 12.87 -15.12 -4.09
CA ALA A 6 11.89 -16.22 -4.09
C ALA A 6 10.86 -16.11 -5.23
N LEU A 7 10.44 -14.88 -5.58
CA LEU A 7 9.52 -14.65 -6.69
C LEU A 7 10.16 -15.00 -8.05
N PHE A 8 11.39 -14.54 -8.29
CA PHE A 8 12.11 -14.86 -9.53
C PHE A 8 12.48 -16.33 -9.60
N ASP A 9 12.91 -16.95 -8.48
CA ASP A 9 13.23 -18.37 -8.42
C ASP A 9 12.00 -19.22 -8.76
N LYS A 10 10.84 -18.89 -8.16
CA LYS A 10 9.57 -19.57 -8.47
C LYS A 10 9.16 -19.39 -9.92
N ALA A 11 9.18 -18.16 -10.43
CA ALA A 11 8.81 -17.88 -11.81
C ALA A 11 9.73 -18.64 -12.79
N THR A 12 11.02 -18.70 -12.51
CA THR A 12 11.98 -19.42 -13.34
C THR A 12 11.76 -20.93 -13.33
N ASN A 13 11.45 -21.51 -12.16
CA ASN A 13 11.12 -22.93 -12.04
C ASN A 13 9.83 -23.25 -12.83
N ASP A 14 8.76 -22.46 -12.64
CA ASP A 14 7.49 -22.65 -13.31
C ASP A 14 7.59 -22.60 -14.85
N ILE A 15 8.45 -21.73 -15.37
CA ILE A 15 8.66 -21.57 -16.82
C ILE A 15 9.58 -22.66 -17.37
N ALA A 16 10.67 -23.00 -16.66
CA ALA A 16 11.56 -24.07 -17.07
C ALA A 16 10.84 -25.43 -17.13
N ASP A 17 9.99 -25.71 -16.14
CA ASP A 17 9.14 -26.93 -16.13
C ASP A 17 8.16 -26.94 -17.31
N ALA A 18 7.53 -25.81 -17.62
CA ALA A 18 6.63 -25.72 -18.74
C ALA A 18 7.33 -25.92 -20.10
N ALA A 19 8.49 -25.27 -20.27
CA ALA A 19 9.27 -25.35 -21.50
C ALA A 19 9.87 -26.75 -21.76
N SER A 20 10.29 -27.44 -20.68
CA SER A 20 10.87 -28.79 -20.79
C SER A 20 9.88 -29.89 -21.20
N LYS A 21 8.58 -29.60 -21.17
CA LYS A 21 7.49 -30.51 -21.57
C LYS A 21 7.09 -30.37 -23.04
N GLU A 22 7.64 -29.38 -23.71
CA GLU A 22 7.39 -29.16 -25.15
C GLU A 22 8.41 -29.93 -25.98
N GLU A 23 7.98 -30.41 -27.15
CA GLU A 23 8.87 -31.04 -28.12
C GLU A 23 9.66 -29.95 -28.85
N TYR A 24 10.89 -29.72 -28.37
CA TYR A 24 11.78 -28.68 -28.90
C TYR A 24 12.38 -29.09 -30.24
N ASN A 25 12.34 -28.18 -31.24
CA ASN A 25 13.04 -28.35 -32.51
C ASN A 25 14.43 -27.68 -32.42
N PRO A 26 15.54 -28.46 -32.43
CA PRO A 26 16.90 -27.91 -32.29
C PRO A 26 17.36 -27.11 -33.51
N ASP A 27 16.67 -27.22 -34.66
CA ASP A 27 17.03 -26.52 -35.89
C ASP A 27 16.50 -25.08 -35.93
N LYS A 28 15.68 -24.69 -34.95
CA LYS A 28 15.11 -23.35 -34.84
C LYS A 28 15.42 -22.74 -33.48
N PRO A 29 15.65 -21.42 -33.41
CA PRO A 29 15.71 -20.72 -32.14
C PRO A 29 14.40 -20.92 -31.33
N PHE A 30 14.53 -21.12 -30.03
CA PHE A 30 13.36 -21.24 -29.17
C PHE A 30 12.61 -19.91 -29.08
N SER A 31 11.33 -19.94 -29.42
CA SER A 31 10.41 -18.84 -29.18
C SER A 31 9.13 -19.37 -28.52
N PHE A 32 8.66 -18.68 -27.46
CA PHE A 32 7.38 -19.03 -26.86
C PHE A 32 6.19 -18.93 -27.83
N GLU A 33 6.32 -18.19 -28.91
CA GLU A 33 5.27 -18.08 -29.92
C GLU A 33 4.98 -19.42 -30.61
N ASP A 34 5.99 -20.28 -30.73
CA ASP A 34 5.89 -21.60 -31.36
C ASP A 34 5.27 -22.66 -30.43
N TYR A 35 5.19 -22.38 -29.11
CA TYR A 35 4.72 -23.32 -28.07
C TYR A 35 3.54 -22.77 -27.28
N PRO A 36 2.28 -22.92 -27.74
CA PRO A 36 1.11 -22.26 -27.13
C PRO A 36 0.89 -22.58 -25.65
N LYS A 37 1.17 -23.81 -25.20
CA LYS A 37 1.01 -24.21 -23.79
C LYS A 37 2.07 -23.52 -22.92
N ALA A 38 3.34 -23.55 -23.33
CA ALA A 38 4.42 -22.87 -22.64
C ALA A 38 4.20 -21.35 -22.62
N LYS A 39 3.71 -20.76 -23.71
CA LYS A 39 3.33 -19.35 -23.83
C LYS A 39 2.23 -18.96 -22.84
N ALA A 40 1.15 -19.75 -22.75
CA ALA A 40 0.06 -19.50 -21.81
C ALA A 40 0.55 -19.56 -20.35
N ARG A 41 1.41 -20.53 -20.03
CA ARG A 41 2.04 -20.63 -18.70
C ARG A 41 2.96 -19.45 -18.42
N LEU A 42 3.78 -19.04 -19.39
CA LEU A 42 4.63 -17.86 -19.30
C LEU A 42 3.79 -16.62 -18.99
N GLN A 43 2.74 -16.34 -19.76
CA GLN A 43 1.88 -15.16 -19.56
C GLN A 43 1.27 -15.12 -18.16
N THR A 44 0.78 -16.25 -17.66
CA THR A 44 0.23 -16.38 -16.31
C THR A 44 1.31 -16.12 -15.25
N THR A 45 2.51 -16.68 -15.45
CA THR A 45 3.65 -16.50 -14.54
C THR A 45 4.13 -15.05 -14.53
N LEU A 46 4.22 -14.38 -15.69
CA LEU A 46 4.61 -12.97 -15.80
C LEU A 46 3.62 -12.03 -15.09
N LYS A 47 2.31 -12.23 -15.32
CA LYS A 47 1.27 -11.46 -14.62
C LYS A 47 1.35 -11.67 -13.10
N GLY A 48 1.53 -12.92 -12.67
CA GLY A 48 1.72 -13.27 -11.27
C GLY A 48 2.99 -12.67 -10.66
N LEU A 49 4.11 -12.69 -11.38
CA LEU A 49 5.37 -12.09 -10.96
C LEU A 49 5.21 -10.58 -10.79
N ALA A 50 4.64 -9.89 -11.78
CA ALA A 50 4.44 -8.44 -11.74
C ALA A 50 3.57 -8.02 -10.55
N LYS A 51 2.41 -8.67 -10.35
CA LYS A 51 1.50 -8.39 -9.24
C LYS A 51 2.17 -8.59 -7.87
N LYS A 52 2.89 -9.70 -7.70
CA LYS A 52 3.60 -10.00 -6.45
C LYS A 52 4.78 -9.08 -6.21
N MET A 53 5.51 -8.68 -7.26
CA MET A 53 6.59 -7.70 -7.16
C MET A 53 6.07 -6.34 -6.71
N GLN A 54 4.97 -5.87 -7.30
CA GLN A 54 4.32 -4.62 -6.89
C GLN A 54 3.94 -4.69 -5.40
N ALA A 55 3.26 -5.75 -4.97
CA ALA A 55 2.87 -5.95 -3.57
C ALA A 55 4.08 -5.95 -2.62
N VAL A 56 5.19 -6.60 -2.98
CA VAL A 56 6.44 -6.59 -2.17
C VAL A 56 6.99 -5.18 -2.01
N ILE A 57 6.93 -4.34 -3.06
CA ILE A 57 7.41 -2.96 -3.00
C ILE A 57 6.47 -2.10 -2.15
N GLU A 58 5.17 -2.22 -2.33
CA GLU A 58 4.16 -1.46 -1.58
C GLU A 58 4.20 -1.80 -0.09
N LEU A 59 4.18 -3.09 0.26
CA LEU A 59 4.31 -3.54 1.64
C LEU A 59 5.66 -3.16 2.26
N GLY A 60 6.74 -3.29 1.50
CA GLY A 60 8.08 -2.89 1.94
C GLY A 60 8.18 -1.39 2.20
N SER A 61 7.62 -0.57 1.34
CA SER A 61 7.56 0.89 1.48
C SER A 61 6.74 1.29 2.70
N ARG A 62 5.56 0.68 2.88
CA ARG A 62 4.70 0.92 4.05
C ARG A 62 5.39 0.52 5.35
N LYS A 63 6.02 -0.66 5.38
CA LYS A 63 6.75 -1.14 6.57
C LYS A 63 7.87 -0.19 6.96
N GLN A 64 8.65 0.29 6.00
CA GLN A 64 9.75 1.22 6.27
C GLN A 64 9.26 2.61 6.66
N TRP A 65 8.16 3.08 6.08
CA TRP A 65 7.51 4.32 6.49
C TRP A 65 7.07 4.28 7.96
N LEU A 66 6.36 3.22 8.33
CA LEU A 66 5.91 3.05 9.71
C LEU A 66 7.07 2.86 10.69
N PHE A 67 8.14 2.19 10.25
CA PHE A 67 9.35 2.05 11.05
C PHE A 67 10.06 3.40 11.27
N ALA A 68 10.14 4.25 10.25
CA ALA A 68 10.64 5.62 10.40
C ALA A 68 9.77 6.42 11.38
N CYS A 69 8.44 6.32 11.27
CA CYS A 69 7.52 6.96 12.20
C CYS A 69 7.74 6.48 13.64
N GLN A 70 7.88 5.17 13.86
CA GLN A 70 8.18 4.62 15.18
C GLN A 70 9.50 5.15 15.75
N LYS A 71 10.56 5.20 14.93
CA LYS A 71 11.85 5.77 15.34
C LYS A 71 11.75 7.24 15.74
N ASN A 72 10.95 8.00 15.02
CA ASN A 72 10.68 9.39 15.37
C ASN A 72 9.82 9.51 16.65
N ASP A 73 8.89 8.58 16.91
CA ASP A 73 8.12 8.55 18.16
C ASP A 73 9.03 8.23 19.35
N GLU A 74 9.94 7.25 19.21
CA GLU A 74 10.98 6.93 20.21
C GLU A 74 11.90 8.13 20.46
N PHE A 75 12.27 8.83 19.40
CA PHE A 75 13.09 10.05 19.47
C PHE A 75 12.38 11.18 20.23
N ILE A 76 11.08 11.43 19.95
CA ILE A 76 10.29 12.41 20.70
C ILE A 76 10.20 12.03 22.17
N ALA A 77 9.96 10.75 22.47
CA ALA A 77 9.87 10.26 23.85
C ALA A 77 11.21 10.35 24.61
N SER A 78 12.34 10.38 23.91
CA SER A 78 13.66 10.59 24.55
C SER A 78 13.94 12.05 24.92
N ILE A 79 13.23 13.00 24.29
CA ILE A 79 13.42 14.45 24.54
C ILE A 79 12.36 14.97 25.50
N PHE A 80 11.11 14.49 25.35
CA PHE A 80 9.96 14.97 26.11
C PHE A 80 9.36 13.91 27.00
N ASP A 81 8.94 14.33 28.20
CA ASP A 81 7.96 13.56 28.95
C ASP A 81 6.59 13.67 28.24
N THR A 82 6.29 12.69 27.40
CA THR A 82 5.09 12.70 26.57
C THR A 82 3.78 12.72 27.35
N THR A 83 3.81 12.36 28.64
CA THR A 83 2.64 12.42 29.52
C THR A 83 2.24 13.84 29.88
N LYS A 84 3.18 14.78 29.83
CA LYS A 84 2.96 16.21 30.10
C LYS A 84 2.55 17.01 28.88
N LEU A 85 2.65 16.44 27.69
CA LEU A 85 2.23 17.10 26.46
C LEU A 85 0.70 17.08 26.30
N THR A 86 0.14 18.16 25.77
CA THR A 86 -1.27 18.16 25.40
C THR A 86 -1.56 17.12 24.33
N LYS A 87 -2.72 16.46 24.37
CA LYS A 87 -3.12 15.45 23.37
C LYS A 87 -3.03 15.98 21.93
N GLY A 88 -3.37 17.26 21.69
CA GLY A 88 -3.28 17.89 20.38
C GLY A 88 -1.84 18.07 19.90
N ARG A 89 -0.92 18.52 20.77
CA ARG A 89 0.52 18.66 20.46
C ARG A 89 1.13 17.29 20.17
N LEU A 90 0.88 16.31 21.02
CA LEU A 90 1.39 14.95 20.85
C LEU A 90 0.86 14.33 19.55
N LYS A 91 -0.44 14.43 19.25
CA LYS A 91 -1.02 13.95 17.99
C LYS A 91 -0.35 14.57 16.77
N LYS A 92 -0.09 15.89 16.78
CA LYS A 92 0.59 16.59 15.69
C LYS A 92 2.04 16.10 15.53
N MET A 93 2.74 15.92 16.63
CA MET A 93 4.14 15.44 16.64
C MET A 93 4.25 13.98 16.18
N GLN A 94 3.24 13.15 16.44
CA GLN A 94 3.21 11.72 16.11
C GLN A 94 2.39 11.38 14.87
N ASP A 95 1.99 12.38 14.08
CA ASP A 95 1.28 12.14 12.83
C ASP A 95 2.12 11.30 11.86
N ARG A 96 1.55 10.23 11.39
CA ARG A 96 2.22 9.24 10.53
C ARG A 96 2.21 9.61 9.06
N ASN A 97 1.50 10.67 8.68
CA ASN A 97 1.39 11.17 7.30
C ASN A 97 1.05 10.05 6.29
N LEU A 98 0.04 9.24 6.60
CA LEU A 98 -0.32 8.08 5.76
C LEU A 98 -0.79 8.49 4.37
N ASP A 99 -1.42 9.65 4.22
CA ASP A 99 -1.81 10.22 2.93
C ASP A 99 -0.59 10.53 2.06
N ALA A 100 0.49 11.02 2.70
CA ALA A 100 1.74 11.25 2.00
C ALA A 100 2.41 9.93 1.57
N LEU A 101 2.31 8.87 2.38
CA LEU A 101 2.74 7.53 1.98
C LEU A 101 1.98 7.05 0.74
N GLN A 102 0.68 7.24 0.73
CA GLN A 102 -0.16 6.85 -0.40
C GLN A 102 0.22 7.63 -1.65
N THR A 103 0.36 8.96 -1.55
CA THR A 103 0.84 9.82 -2.64
C THR A 103 2.21 9.38 -3.14
N PHE A 104 3.10 9.00 -2.22
CA PHE A 104 4.42 8.46 -2.55
C PHE A 104 4.33 7.17 -3.36
N GLN A 105 3.47 6.23 -2.98
CA GLN A 105 3.28 4.95 -3.68
C GLN A 105 2.64 5.13 -5.06
N GLN A 106 1.74 6.07 -5.22
CA GLN A 106 1.02 6.35 -6.47
C GLN A 106 1.78 7.28 -7.43
N ARG A 107 2.89 7.87 -6.99
CA ARG A 107 3.63 8.84 -7.81
C ARG A 107 4.13 8.25 -9.12
N LYS A 108 4.14 9.06 -10.17
CA LYS A 108 4.77 8.71 -11.44
C LYS A 108 6.24 9.11 -11.44
N VAL A 109 7.08 8.25 -11.94
CA VAL A 109 8.52 8.48 -12.14
C VAL A 109 8.85 8.24 -13.61
N GLY A 110 9.30 9.27 -14.31
CA GLY A 110 9.50 9.20 -15.75
C GLY A 110 8.21 8.88 -16.53
N GLY A 111 7.08 9.42 -16.07
CA GLY A 111 5.75 9.20 -16.67
C GLY A 111 5.07 7.90 -16.24
N MET A 112 5.78 6.95 -15.65
CA MET A 112 5.28 5.62 -15.28
C MET A 112 4.93 5.53 -13.79
N ASN A 113 3.79 4.92 -13.47
CA ASN A 113 3.45 4.49 -12.11
C ASN A 113 4.27 3.26 -11.68
N LEU A 114 4.08 2.79 -10.45
CA LEU A 114 4.85 1.65 -9.93
C LEU A 114 4.57 0.36 -10.72
N SER A 115 3.33 0.09 -11.06
CA SER A 115 2.92 -1.11 -11.82
C SER A 115 3.59 -1.14 -13.20
N GLU A 116 3.57 -0.02 -13.92
CA GLU A 116 4.21 0.10 -15.24
C GLU A 116 5.73 -0.09 -15.17
N ARG A 117 6.37 0.43 -14.13
CA ARG A 117 7.81 0.23 -13.90
C ARG A 117 8.16 -1.23 -13.57
N VAL A 118 7.30 -1.90 -12.80
CA VAL A 118 7.45 -3.33 -12.49
C VAL A 118 7.23 -4.16 -13.76
N TRP A 119 6.17 -3.86 -14.52
CA TRP A 119 5.85 -4.56 -15.75
C TRP A 119 6.99 -4.53 -16.77
N LYS A 120 7.63 -3.39 -16.93
CA LYS A 120 8.80 -3.23 -17.79
C LYS A 120 9.92 -4.25 -17.49
N TYR A 121 10.21 -4.50 -16.21
CA TYR A 121 11.21 -5.50 -15.84
C TYR A 121 10.69 -6.93 -15.98
N THR A 122 9.41 -7.13 -15.95
CA THR A 122 8.77 -8.42 -16.20
C THR A 122 8.84 -8.80 -17.70
N GLU A 123 8.68 -7.82 -18.59
CA GLU A 123 8.89 -8.03 -20.04
C GLU A 123 10.36 -8.32 -20.34
N GLN A 124 11.28 -7.57 -19.78
CA GLN A 124 12.70 -7.86 -19.88
C GLN A 124 13.05 -9.28 -19.38
N TYR A 125 12.37 -9.75 -18.35
CA TYR A 125 12.52 -11.11 -17.84
C TYR A 125 12.06 -12.15 -18.87
N LYS A 126 10.96 -11.92 -19.60
CA LYS A 126 10.51 -12.78 -20.70
C LYS A 126 11.64 -12.99 -21.71
N GLU A 127 12.22 -11.91 -22.22
CA GLU A 127 13.29 -11.95 -23.21
C GLU A 127 14.52 -12.74 -22.72
N GLN A 128 14.92 -12.49 -21.46
CA GLN A 128 16.06 -13.19 -20.87
C GLN A 128 15.82 -14.70 -20.71
N ILE A 129 14.61 -15.09 -20.33
CA ILE A 129 14.23 -16.49 -20.19
C ILE A 129 14.20 -17.17 -21.56
N GLU A 130 13.63 -16.53 -22.57
CA GLU A 130 13.53 -17.06 -23.93
C GLU A 130 14.91 -17.40 -24.50
N ILE A 131 15.87 -16.46 -24.42
CA ILE A 131 17.25 -16.68 -24.84
C ILE A 131 17.93 -17.80 -24.03
N GLY A 132 17.68 -17.85 -22.71
CA GLY A 132 18.27 -18.87 -21.86
C GLY A 132 17.72 -20.27 -22.11
N LEU A 133 16.44 -20.38 -22.46
CA LEU A 133 15.81 -21.64 -22.87
C LEU A 133 16.34 -22.11 -24.22
N ASP A 134 16.50 -21.19 -25.18
CA ASP A 134 17.09 -21.53 -26.49
C ASP A 134 18.44 -22.24 -26.36
N VAL A 135 19.34 -21.67 -25.55
CA VAL A 135 20.65 -22.27 -25.28
C VAL A 135 20.53 -23.62 -24.56
N GLY A 136 19.68 -23.70 -23.52
CA GLY A 136 19.64 -24.89 -22.68
C GLY A 136 18.86 -26.04 -23.29
N LEU A 137 17.76 -25.79 -24.00
CA LEU A 137 16.99 -26.83 -24.71
C LEU A 137 17.80 -27.39 -25.90
N GLY A 138 18.52 -26.55 -26.64
CA GLY A 138 19.42 -26.98 -27.70
C GLY A 138 20.57 -27.88 -27.22
N GLU A 139 20.93 -27.83 -25.93
CA GLU A 139 21.90 -28.71 -25.30
C GLU A 139 21.25 -29.94 -24.60
N GLY A 140 19.93 -30.14 -24.69
CA GLY A 140 19.23 -31.27 -24.09
C GLY A 140 19.18 -31.25 -22.57
N ARG A 141 19.23 -30.07 -21.94
CA ARG A 141 19.22 -29.93 -20.48
C ARG A 141 17.89 -30.25 -19.85
N SER A 142 17.89 -30.93 -18.69
CA SER A 142 16.68 -31.20 -17.92
C SER A 142 16.05 -29.90 -17.35
N ALA A 143 14.75 -29.93 -17.01
CA ALA A 143 14.05 -28.81 -16.37
C ALA A 143 14.79 -28.25 -15.16
N GLN A 144 15.35 -29.10 -14.32
CA GLN A 144 16.12 -28.70 -13.14
C GLN A 144 17.42 -27.98 -13.50
N GLN A 145 18.11 -28.46 -14.54
CA GLN A 145 19.32 -27.81 -15.06
C GLN A 145 18.98 -26.47 -15.68
N LEU A 146 17.96 -26.41 -16.54
CA LEU A 146 17.44 -25.17 -17.14
C LEU A 146 17.10 -24.13 -16.06
N SER A 147 16.34 -24.51 -15.06
CA SER A 147 15.98 -23.61 -13.97
C SER A 147 17.20 -23.07 -13.21
N ARG A 148 18.17 -23.91 -12.93
CA ARG A 148 19.43 -23.51 -12.26
C ARG A 148 20.22 -22.52 -13.10
N ASP A 149 20.36 -22.81 -14.38
CA ASP A 149 21.13 -21.99 -15.31
C ASP A 149 20.47 -20.64 -15.56
N LEU A 150 19.15 -20.63 -15.74
CA LEU A 150 18.37 -19.41 -15.88
C LEU A 150 18.51 -18.51 -14.65
N ARG A 151 18.47 -19.07 -13.43
CA ARG A 151 18.69 -18.29 -12.20
C ARG A 151 20.11 -17.73 -12.12
N GLN A 152 21.12 -18.51 -12.50
CA GLN A 152 22.50 -18.03 -12.59
C GLN A 152 22.64 -16.91 -13.62
N ASN A 153 22.00 -17.04 -14.77
CA ASN A 153 21.99 -16.03 -15.82
C ASN A 153 21.31 -14.71 -15.39
N LEU A 154 20.26 -14.78 -14.56
CA LEU A 154 19.64 -13.59 -13.98
C LEU A 154 20.59 -12.87 -13.00
N GLN A 155 21.40 -13.60 -12.26
CA GLN A 155 22.40 -13.03 -11.36
C GLN A 155 23.63 -12.52 -12.10
N ASP A 156 24.10 -13.27 -13.09
CA ASP A 156 25.22 -12.90 -13.95
C ASP A 156 24.77 -12.99 -15.43
N PRO A 157 24.23 -11.91 -16.00
CA PRO A 157 23.70 -11.93 -17.37
C PRO A 157 24.75 -12.16 -18.44
N ASN A 158 26.05 -12.01 -18.13
CA ASN A 158 27.12 -12.33 -19.07
C ASN A 158 27.29 -13.84 -19.25
N ARG A 159 26.75 -14.66 -18.38
CA ARG A 159 26.69 -16.12 -18.53
C ARG A 159 25.64 -16.60 -19.52
N LEU A 160 24.56 -15.80 -19.71
CA LEU A 160 23.50 -16.12 -20.65
C LEU A 160 23.99 -16.29 -22.08
N PHE A 161 25.10 -15.67 -22.38
CA PHE A 161 25.67 -15.66 -23.71
C PHE A 161 26.91 -16.52 -23.76
N ARG A 162 26.89 -17.56 -24.58
CA ARG A 162 28.08 -18.34 -24.87
C ARG A 162 29.22 -17.40 -25.20
N ARG A 163 30.29 -17.52 -24.45
CA ARG A 163 31.54 -16.88 -24.79
C ARG A 163 32.10 -17.60 -25.99
N VAL A 164 32.16 -16.92 -27.11
CA VAL A 164 32.82 -17.40 -28.32
C VAL A 164 34.30 -17.11 -28.18
N ARG A 165 35.15 -18.07 -28.49
CA ARG A 165 36.58 -17.82 -28.55
C ARG A 165 36.91 -16.98 -29.78
N ASP A 166 37.64 -15.89 -29.59
CA ASP A 166 38.17 -15.11 -30.69
C ASP A 166 39.32 -15.87 -31.40
N LYS A 167 39.83 -15.28 -32.47
CA LYS A 167 40.95 -15.86 -33.22
C LYS A 167 42.24 -16.06 -32.39
N ARG A 168 42.31 -15.45 -31.20
CA ARG A 168 43.43 -15.55 -30.25
C ARG A 168 43.12 -16.48 -29.08
N GLY A 169 41.98 -17.18 -29.11
CA GLY A 169 41.54 -18.09 -28.04
C GLY A 169 40.89 -17.43 -26.82
N ASN A 170 40.74 -16.10 -26.80
CA ASN A 170 40.11 -15.38 -25.68
C ASN A 170 38.58 -15.52 -25.73
N LEU A 171 37.98 -15.75 -24.58
CA LEU A 171 36.52 -15.85 -24.44
C LEU A 171 35.88 -14.46 -24.58
N GLN A 172 35.16 -14.25 -25.66
CA GLN A 172 34.37 -13.03 -25.89
C GLN A 172 32.86 -13.32 -25.91
N LEU A 173 32.05 -12.30 -25.62
CA LEU A 173 30.61 -12.38 -25.78
C LEU A 173 30.25 -12.58 -27.26
N SER A 174 29.28 -13.46 -27.56
CA SER A 174 28.72 -13.63 -28.90
C SER A 174 28.17 -12.32 -29.47
N LYS A 175 28.00 -12.24 -30.80
CA LYS A 175 27.38 -11.07 -31.44
C LYS A 175 26.00 -10.79 -30.90
N ALA A 176 25.19 -11.84 -30.66
CA ALA A 176 23.87 -11.73 -30.06
C ALA A 176 23.94 -11.15 -28.65
N ALA A 177 24.90 -11.60 -27.83
CA ALA A 177 25.14 -11.07 -26.51
C ALA A 177 25.56 -9.59 -26.50
N LYS A 178 26.39 -9.19 -27.45
CA LYS A 178 26.79 -7.78 -27.59
C LYS A 178 25.65 -6.89 -28.06
N ALA A 179 24.76 -7.41 -28.92
CA ALA A 179 23.59 -6.73 -29.44
C ALA A 179 22.41 -6.70 -28.44
N PHE A 180 22.41 -7.60 -27.46
CA PHE A 180 21.35 -7.66 -26.45
C PHE A 180 21.40 -6.44 -25.52
N HIS A 181 20.53 -5.50 -25.81
CA HIS A 181 20.24 -4.36 -24.95
C HIS A 181 18.85 -4.52 -24.35
N PRO A 182 18.74 -5.00 -23.10
CA PRO A 182 17.46 -5.21 -22.44
C PRO A 182 16.77 -3.90 -22.04
N GLY A 183 16.69 -2.95 -22.94
CA GLY A 183 16.00 -1.68 -22.73
C GLY A 183 16.68 -0.78 -21.69
N THR A 184 15.93 0.18 -21.17
CA THR A 184 16.38 1.31 -20.34
C THR A 184 16.78 0.97 -18.90
N GLY A 185 17.00 -0.29 -18.54
CA GLY A 185 17.51 -0.67 -17.23
C GLY A 185 19.03 -0.46 -17.13
N VAL A 186 19.53 -0.11 -15.94
CA VAL A 186 20.96 0.07 -15.67
C VAL A 186 21.72 -1.26 -15.80
N TYR A 187 21.05 -2.36 -15.49
CA TYR A 187 21.63 -3.70 -15.59
C TYR A 187 21.02 -4.45 -16.77
N ARG A 188 21.81 -5.31 -17.38
CA ARG A 188 21.33 -6.27 -18.39
C ARG A 188 20.38 -7.33 -17.79
N SER A 189 20.33 -7.46 -16.47
CA SER A 189 19.48 -8.39 -15.74
C SER A 189 18.19 -7.74 -15.27
N SER A 190 17.06 -8.31 -15.66
CA SER A 190 15.71 -7.94 -15.16
C SER A 190 15.60 -8.08 -13.65
N TYR A 191 16.15 -9.16 -13.11
CA TYR A 191 16.24 -9.41 -11.68
C TYR A 191 17.02 -8.29 -10.95
N LYS A 192 18.23 -7.93 -11.44
CA LYS A 192 19.01 -6.84 -10.85
C LYS A 192 18.29 -5.49 -10.95
N ASN A 193 17.60 -5.23 -12.05
CA ASN A 193 16.79 -4.02 -12.22
C ASN A 193 15.59 -4.00 -11.27
N ALA A 194 14.88 -5.11 -11.11
CA ALA A 194 13.78 -5.26 -10.16
C ALA A 194 14.24 -5.08 -8.71
N MET A 195 15.41 -5.64 -8.36
CA MET A 195 16.05 -5.45 -7.06
C MET A 195 16.44 -3.99 -6.81
N ARG A 196 17.00 -3.33 -7.83
CA ARG A 196 17.34 -1.90 -7.76
C ARG A 196 16.09 -1.05 -7.52
N LEU A 197 15.01 -1.32 -8.25
CA LEU A 197 13.72 -0.65 -8.04
C LEU A 197 13.23 -0.86 -6.61
N THR A 198 13.12 -2.11 -6.18
CA THR A 198 12.60 -2.47 -4.84
C THR A 198 13.38 -1.79 -3.72
N ARG A 199 14.71 -1.88 -3.75
CA ARG A 199 15.57 -1.26 -2.72
C ARG A 199 15.44 0.25 -2.70
N SER A 200 15.40 0.87 -3.87
CA SER A 200 15.27 2.33 -3.99
C SER A 200 13.93 2.81 -3.45
N GLU A 201 12.82 2.19 -3.84
CA GLU A 201 11.47 2.56 -3.39
C GLU A 201 11.31 2.43 -1.86
N VAL A 202 11.80 1.33 -1.30
CA VAL A 202 11.71 1.05 0.14
C VAL A 202 12.57 2.05 0.95
N ASN A 203 13.81 2.34 0.50
CA ASN A 203 14.68 3.31 1.18
C ASN A 203 14.14 4.75 1.06
N MET A 204 13.59 5.10 -0.10
CA MET A 204 13.01 6.43 -0.32
C MET A 204 11.77 6.64 0.56
N ALA A 205 10.95 5.61 0.77
CA ALA A 205 9.79 5.68 1.65
C ALA A 205 10.18 5.98 3.11
N TYR A 206 11.22 5.33 3.61
CA TYR A 206 11.77 5.61 4.94
C TYR A 206 12.18 7.08 5.09
N ARG A 207 12.98 7.58 4.15
CA ARG A 207 13.53 8.95 4.19
C ARG A 207 12.46 10.03 3.98
N GLU A 208 11.46 9.74 3.17
CA GLU A 208 10.32 10.64 2.99
C GLU A 208 9.52 10.78 4.30
N ALA A 209 9.31 9.65 5.01
CA ALA A 209 8.66 9.65 6.31
C ALA A 209 9.45 10.47 7.35
N ASP A 210 10.79 10.27 7.42
CA ASP A 210 11.66 11.06 8.31
C ASP A 210 11.56 12.56 7.99
N HIS A 211 11.67 12.94 6.72
CA HIS A 211 11.59 14.33 6.31
C HIS A 211 10.26 14.98 6.72
N LEU A 212 9.14 14.30 6.51
CA LEU A 212 7.83 14.81 6.89
C LEU A 212 7.67 14.91 8.40
N ARG A 213 8.17 13.93 9.14
CA ARG A 213 8.17 13.97 10.62
C ARG A 213 9.01 15.14 11.14
N TRP A 214 10.23 15.31 10.66
CA TRP A 214 11.08 16.43 11.09
C TRP A 214 10.47 17.79 10.76
N LYS A 215 9.76 17.92 9.65
CA LYS A 215 9.00 19.17 9.35
C LYS A 215 7.94 19.50 10.38
N GLN A 216 7.36 18.51 11.04
CA GLN A 216 6.34 18.70 12.09
C GLN A 216 6.94 19.04 13.47
N LEU A 217 8.24 18.76 13.67
CA LEU A 217 8.93 18.93 14.95
C LEU A 217 9.62 20.29 14.98
N ASP A 218 9.07 21.26 15.71
CA ASP A 218 9.56 22.64 15.72
C ASP A 218 10.99 22.74 16.28
N PHE A 219 11.38 21.82 17.15
CA PHE A 219 12.73 21.72 17.74
C PHE A 219 13.77 21.06 16.82
N VAL A 220 13.39 20.54 15.68
CA VAL A 220 14.32 20.11 14.63
C VAL A 220 14.62 21.32 13.75
N VAL A 221 15.89 21.72 13.65
CA VAL A 221 16.33 22.95 12.97
C VAL A 221 17.14 22.70 11.70
N GLY A 222 17.42 21.44 11.40
CA GLY A 222 18.12 20.99 10.22
C GLY A 222 18.33 19.49 10.28
N PHE A 223 19.10 18.96 9.33
CA PHE A 223 19.56 17.58 9.39
C PHE A 223 20.96 17.47 8.79
N GLU A 224 21.67 16.43 9.17
CA GLU A 224 22.99 16.13 8.64
C GLU A 224 22.97 14.82 7.87
N VAL A 225 23.51 14.84 6.65
CA VAL A 225 23.64 13.66 5.79
C VAL A 225 24.99 13.03 5.98
N HIS A 226 25.00 11.75 6.31
CA HIS A 226 26.20 10.95 6.53
C HIS A 226 26.32 9.84 5.48
N ARG A 227 27.56 9.44 5.21
CA ARG A 227 27.82 8.22 4.44
C ARG A 227 27.55 6.99 5.32
N SER A 228 27.03 5.94 4.72
CA SER A 228 26.89 4.65 5.40
C SER A 228 28.27 4.05 5.70
N ASN A 229 28.42 3.52 6.90
CA ASN A 229 29.58 2.73 7.30
C ASN A 229 29.49 1.26 6.90
N HIS A 230 28.47 0.89 6.09
CA HIS A 230 28.26 -0.48 5.64
C HIS A 230 29.44 -0.95 4.76
N GLU A 231 29.97 -2.13 5.08
CA GLU A 231 31.01 -2.75 4.25
C GLU A 231 30.38 -3.61 3.12
N PRO A 232 30.95 -3.62 1.91
CA PRO A 232 32.06 -2.77 1.46
C PRO A 232 31.65 -1.29 1.33
N LYS A 233 32.56 -0.39 1.70
CA LYS A 233 32.29 1.07 1.65
C LYS A 233 31.82 1.49 0.26
N CYS A 234 30.77 2.28 0.23
CA CYS A 234 30.30 2.87 -1.01
C CYS A 234 31.36 3.80 -1.61
N LYS A 235 31.85 3.46 -2.82
CA LYS A 235 32.83 4.27 -3.55
C LYS A 235 32.19 5.40 -4.36
N CYS A 236 30.98 5.82 -4.03
CA CYS A 236 30.24 6.84 -4.75
C CYS A 236 30.82 8.23 -4.47
N ARG A 237 31.50 8.81 -5.46
CA ARG A 237 32.06 10.18 -5.37
C ARG A 237 30.98 11.24 -5.15
N LEU A 238 29.79 11.05 -5.74
CA LEU A 238 28.66 11.95 -5.51
C LEU A 238 28.26 11.98 -4.04
N CYS A 239 28.08 10.81 -3.43
CA CYS A 239 27.75 10.71 -2.01
C CYS A 239 28.81 11.34 -1.10
N GLU A 240 30.07 11.26 -1.50
CA GLU A 240 31.20 11.83 -0.76
C GLU A 240 31.18 13.36 -0.73
N ARG A 241 30.85 13.97 -1.87
CA ARG A 241 30.76 15.43 -2.00
C ARG A 241 29.52 16.03 -1.33
N LEU A 242 28.42 15.25 -1.25
CA LEU A 242 27.12 15.75 -0.79
C LEU A 242 26.79 15.38 0.65
N VAL A 243 27.77 15.02 1.47
CA VAL A 243 27.60 14.88 2.92
C VAL A 243 27.61 16.24 3.61
N GLY A 244 27.02 16.33 4.79
CA GLY A 244 27.03 17.53 5.64
C GLY A 244 25.64 18.00 6.03
N LYS A 245 25.56 19.23 6.53
CA LYS A 245 24.36 19.82 7.13
C LYS A 245 23.48 20.49 6.09
N TYR A 246 22.18 20.21 6.18
CA TYR A 246 21.16 20.70 5.24
C TYR A 246 20.03 21.39 5.96
N PRO A 247 19.44 22.44 5.35
CA PRO A 247 18.26 23.08 5.90
C PRO A 247 17.08 22.10 6.02
N LYS A 248 16.29 22.22 7.08
CA LYS A 248 15.13 21.38 7.40
C LYS A 248 14.15 21.20 6.24
N TRP A 249 14.01 22.19 5.38
CA TRP A 249 13.10 22.17 4.25
C TRP A 249 13.63 21.39 3.04
N PHE A 250 14.95 21.16 2.94
CA PHE A 250 15.56 20.43 1.84
C PHE A 250 15.14 18.98 1.89
N LYS A 251 14.66 18.44 0.76
CA LYS A 251 14.10 17.10 0.66
C LYS A 251 15.17 16.07 0.32
N PHE A 252 15.57 15.30 1.30
CA PHE A 252 16.56 14.24 1.13
C PHE A 252 15.90 12.85 1.08
N LYS A 253 15.87 12.22 -0.12
CA LYS A 253 15.47 10.83 -0.32
C LYS A 253 16.63 9.91 -0.73
N GLY A 254 17.84 10.42 -0.66
CA GLY A 254 19.08 9.85 -1.20
C GLY A 254 19.49 10.56 -2.49
N TRP A 255 20.73 10.42 -2.88
CA TRP A 255 21.32 11.11 -4.03
C TRP A 255 21.08 10.40 -5.36
N HIS A 256 21.01 9.07 -5.31
CA HIS A 256 20.85 8.19 -6.47
C HIS A 256 20.12 6.91 -6.08
N PRO A 257 19.62 6.12 -7.02
CA PRO A 257 19.05 4.80 -6.72
C PRO A 257 20.02 3.92 -5.94
N GLN A 258 19.49 3.20 -4.94
CA GLN A 258 20.27 2.39 -3.99
C GLN A 258 21.27 3.20 -3.12
N CYS A 259 21.08 4.48 -2.95
CA CYS A 259 21.89 5.30 -2.06
C CYS A 259 21.81 4.77 -0.62
N LEU A 260 22.95 4.57 0.03
CA LEU A 260 23.05 4.08 1.40
C LEU A 260 23.31 5.20 2.43
N CYS A 261 23.46 6.46 2.00
CA CYS A 261 23.57 7.59 2.90
C CYS A 261 22.32 7.70 3.79
N TYR A 262 22.51 8.12 5.01
CA TYR A 262 21.44 8.35 5.98
C TYR A 262 21.50 9.79 6.49
N ALA A 263 20.43 10.25 7.09
CA ALA A 263 20.34 11.56 7.68
C ALA A 263 20.02 11.47 9.17
N THR A 264 20.53 12.40 9.96
CA THR A 264 20.23 12.58 11.38
C THR A 264 19.69 13.98 11.61
N ALA A 265 18.65 14.11 12.46
CA ALA A 265 18.10 15.41 12.80
C ALA A 265 19.09 16.25 13.61
N ILE A 266 19.12 17.54 13.33
CA ILE A 266 19.83 18.54 14.15
C ILE A 266 18.79 19.21 15.04
N LEU A 267 19.01 19.12 16.33
CA LEU A 267 18.12 19.71 17.33
C LEU A 267 18.44 21.19 17.55
N MET A 268 17.43 21.93 17.93
CA MET A 268 17.58 23.31 18.46
C MET A 268 18.55 23.30 19.62
N ASP A 269 19.37 24.33 19.72
CA ASP A 269 20.26 24.51 20.89
C ASP A 269 19.45 24.63 22.19
N GLU A 270 20.06 24.17 23.30
CA GLU A 270 19.38 24.02 24.58
C GLU A 270 18.81 25.36 25.09
N GLU A 271 19.58 26.46 24.97
CA GLU A 271 19.14 27.78 25.38
C GLU A 271 17.89 28.24 24.63
N THR A 272 17.89 28.12 23.29
CA THR A 272 16.72 28.49 22.47
C THR A 272 15.55 27.53 22.72
N PHE A 273 15.83 26.27 23.05
CA PHE A 273 14.80 25.28 23.37
C PHE A 273 14.05 25.64 24.65
N ASP A 274 14.79 26.01 25.71
CA ASP A 274 14.23 26.43 27.00
C ASP A 274 13.41 27.73 26.85
N ASP A 275 13.93 28.70 26.10
CA ASP A 275 13.25 29.95 25.80
C ASP A 275 11.94 29.70 24.98
N GLN A 276 11.95 28.74 24.07
CA GLN A 276 10.77 28.35 23.31
C GLN A 276 9.69 27.73 24.22
N GLU A 277 10.08 26.82 25.13
CA GLU A 277 9.17 26.19 26.09
C GLU A 277 8.54 27.25 27.02
N LEU A 278 9.35 28.21 27.48
CA LEU A 278 8.87 29.33 28.28
C LEU A 278 7.93 30.26 27.51
N SER A 279 8.22 30.52 26.23
CA SER A 279 7.40 31.33 25.33
C SER A 279 6.06 30.64 25.05
N ASP A 280 6.07 29.32 24.84
CA ASP A 280 4.89 28.49 24.61
C ASP A 280 3.97 28.50 25.84
N LEU A 281 4.54 28.33 27.02
CA LEU A 281 3.82 28.41 28.29
C LEU A 281 3.16 29.79 28.48
N LYS A 282 3.90 30.86 28.24
CA LYS A 282 3.38 32.24 28.32
C LYS A 282 2.24 32.47 27.29
N SER A 283 2.39 31.95 26.08
CA SER A 283 1.38 32.06 25.02
C SER A 283 0.10 31.29 25.39
N ALA A 284 0.26 30.10 25.94
CA ALA A 284 -0.85 29.28 26.42
C ALA A 284 -1.64 29.95 27.56
N LEU A 285 -0.93 30.53 28.54
CA LEU A 285 -1.52 31.24 29.67
C LEU A 285 -2.25 32.52 29.24
N LYS A 286 -1.73 33.23 28.23
CA LYS A 286 -2.32 34.48 27.72
C LYS A 286 -3.34 34.27 26.58
N GLY A 287 -3.51 33.04 26.11
CA GLY A 287 -4.37 32.76 24.95
C GLY A 287 -3.88 33.40 23.63
N THR A 288 -2.56 33.69 23.54
CA THR A 288 -1.94 34.33 22.37
C THR A 288 -1.42 33.27 21.38
N ALA A 289 -1.24 33.67 20.13
CA ALA A 289 -0.72 32.78 19.10
C ALA A 289 0.72 32.32 19.42
N TYR A 290 1.00 31.07 19.15
CA TYR A 290 2.33 30.47 19.22
C TYR A 290 3.31 31.22 18.31
N LYS A 291 4.48 31.58 18.87
CA LYS A 291 5.57 32.26 18.16
C LYS A 291 6.80 31.38 18.18
N LYS A 292 7.23 30.90 17.01
CA LYS A 292 8.47 30.14 16.88
C LYS A 292 9.66 31.08 17.02
N LEU A 293 10.60 30.72 17.88
CA LEU A 293 11.90 31.39 18.00
C LEU A 293 12.87 30.85 16.94
N SER A 294 13.81 31.66 16.51
CA SER A 294 14.88 31.23 15.60
C SER A 294 16.04 30.67 16.43
N ALA A 295 16.41 29.43 16.14
CA ALA A 295 17.51 28.77 16.85
C ALA A 295 18.86 29.35 16.40
N LYS A 296 19.81 29.48 17.32
CA LYS A 296 21.18 29.96 17.03
C LYS A 296 21.91 29.00 16.09
N ASN A 297 21.58 27.70 16.15
CA ASN A 297 22.17 26.64 15.36
C ASN A 297 21.27 26.18 14.20
N GLU A 298 20.27 27.00 13.81
CA GLU A 298 19.42 26.68 12.64
C GLU A 298 20.27 26.60 11.38
N VAL A 299 20.12 25.45 10.66
CA VAL A 299 20.84 25.25 9.41
C VAL A 299 20.10 25.97 8.28
N THR A 300 20.69 27.06 7.82
CA THR A 300 20.12 27.93 6.76
C THR A 300 20.84 27.78 5.43
N ASP A 301 22.05 27.21 5.43
CA ASP A 301 22.93 27.09 4.27
C ASP A 301 23.26 25.62 3.96
N PHE A 302 23.89 25.41 2.82
CA PHE A 302 24.26 24.10 2.31
C PHE A 302 25.75 23.83 2.48
N PRO A 303 26.17 22.54 2.53
CA PRO A 303 27.58 22.18 2.50
C PRO A 303 28.28 22.74 1.26
N ASP A 304 29.53 23.16 1.40
CA ASP A 304 30.30 23.72 0.29
C ASP A 304 30.43 22.72 -0.87
N GLY A 305 30.64 21.43 -0.58
CA GLY A 305 30.67 20.40 -1.60
C GLY A 305 29.36 20.25 -2.40
N PHE A 306 28.21 20.60 -1.79
CA PHE A 306 26.93 20.65 -2.50
C PHE A 306 26.85 21.87 -3.42
N LYS A 307 27.27 23.05 -2.94
CA LYS A 307 27.28 24.30 -3.72
C LYS A 307 28.18 24.16 -4.94
N GLU A 308 29.42 23.72 -4.73
CA GLU A 308 30.39 23.45 -5.81
C GLU A 308 29.84 22.45 -6.82
N TRP A 309 29.22 21.38 -6.31
CA TRP A 309 28.64 20.36 -7.20
C TRP A 309 27.50 20.94 -8.06
N VAL A 310 26.65 21.81 -7.49
CA VAL A 310 25.57 22.48 -8.24
C VAL A 310 26.16 23.39 -9.30
N GLU A 311 27.14 24.24 -8.98
CA GLU A 311 27.79 25.14 -9.91
C GLU A 311 28.45 24.41 -11.08
N GLU A 312 29.19 23.33 -10.79
CA GLU A 312 29.86 22.51 -11.81
C GLU A 312 28.88 21.78 -12.75
N ASN A 313 27.70 21.44 -12.27
CA ASN A 313 26.76 20.56 -12.98
C ASN A 313 25.58 21.30 -13.62
N ALA A 314 25.26 22.52 -13.18
CA ALA A 314 24.20 23.31 -13.79
C ALA A 314 24.38 23.47 -15.31
N PRO A 315 25.56 23.85 -15.85
CA PRO A 315 25.74 23.99 -17.29
C PRO A 315 25.73 22.65 -18.04
N LYS A 316 25.94 21.53 -17.36
CA LYS A 316 26.02 20.18 -17.95
C LYS A 316 24.68 19.46 -17.96
N GLN A 317 23.71 19.94 -17.18
CA GLN A 317 22.43 19.24 -16.95
C GLN A 317 21.63 19.01 -18.24
N ALA A 318 21.66 19.95 -19.17
CA ALA A 318 20.93 19.85 -20.43
C ALA A 318 21.31 18.61 -21.26
N GLY A 319 22.56 18.11 -21.09
CA GLY A 319 23.05 16.90 -21.75
C GLY A 319 22.75 15.60 -21.01
N TRP A 320 22.08 15.62 -19.87
CA TRP A 320 21.82 14.42 -19.10
C TRP A 320 20.65 13.61 -19.64
N ALA A 321 20.82 12.31 -19.74
CA ALA A 321 19.74 11.40 -20.13
C ALA A 321 18.57 11.39 -19.12
N THR A 322 18.85 11.64 -17.83
CA THR A 322 17.85 11.71 -16.76
C THR A 322 18.30 12.63 -15.64
N THR A 323 17.42 13.51 -15.18
CA THR A 323 17.66 14.34 -13.99
C THR A 323 17.46 13.52 -12.71
N PRO A 324 18.43 13.51 -11.77
CA PRO A 324 18.28 12.90 -10.46
C PRO A 324 17.05 13.40 -9.70
N TYR A 325 16.43 12.54 -8.91
CA TYR A 325 15.19 12.88 -8.21
C TYR A 325 15.37 13.96 -7.13
N PHE A 326 16.53 14.04 -6.47
CA PHE A 326 16.76 15.09 -5.48
C PHE A 326 16.78 16.48 -6.12
N ILE A 327 17.20 16.61 -7.37
CA ILE A 327 17.13 17.87 -8.13
C ILE A 327 15.68 18.21 -8.44
N LYS A 328 14.90 17.21 -8.91
CA LYS A 328 13.47 17.39 -9.18
C LYS A 328 12.65 17.79 -7.95
N ASP A 329 13.08 17.33 -6.79
CA ASP A 329 12.39 17.60 -5.53
C ASP A 329 12.74 18.95 -4.92
N ASN A 330 13.91 19.53 -5.23
CA ASN A 330 14.43 20.71 -4.53
C ASN A 330 14.71 21.92 -5.44
N PHE A 331 14.80 21.74 -6.77
CA PHE A 331 15.08 22.85 -7.69
C PHE A 331 13.86 23.17 -8.56
N VAL A 332 13.70 24.43 -8.90
CA VAL A 332 12.60 24.91 -9.74
C VAL A 332 12.61 24.17 -11.07
N ASP A 333 11.50 23.54 -11.42
CA ASP A 333 11.32 22.69 -12.61
C ASP A 333 12.34 21.54 -12.73
N GLY A 334 13.04 21.21 -11.64
CA GLY A 334 14.12 20.21 -11.64
C GLY A 334 15.36 20.69 -12.42
N ASP A 335 15.60 21.98 -12.48
CA ASP A 335 16.69 22.61 -13.22
C ASP A 335 17.62 23.33 -12.22
N LEU A 336 18.89 22.92 -12.19
CA LEU A 336 19.92 23.47 -11.30
C LEU A 336 20.15 24.97 -11.53
N SER A 337 20.00 25.44 -12.76
CA SER A 337 20.20 26.85 -13.13
C SER A 337 19.09 27.78 -12.63
N LYS A 338 17.92 27.23 -12.31
CA LYS A 338 16.77 28.00 -11.83
C LYS A 338 16.74 28.18 -10.31
N GLY A 339 17.72 27.61 -9.62
CA GLY A 339 17.82 27.68 -8.16
C GLY A 339 16.83 26.79 -7.42
N LEU A 340 16.81 26.92 -6.10
CA LEU A 340 16.04 26.09 -5.19
C LEU A 340 14.56 26.51 -5.13
N ILE A 341 13.67 25.53 -4.93
CA ILE A 341 12.21 25.76 -4.82
C ILE A 341 11.86 26.60 -3.59
N TYR A 342 12.62 26.44 -2.49
CA TYR A 342 12.42 27.15 -1.24
C TYR A 342 13.56 28.13 -0.98
N ILE A 343 13.21 29.40 -0.84
CA ILE A 343 14.12 30.44 -0.37
C ILE A 343 13.63 30.82 1.03
N PRO A 344 14.47 30.69 2.09
CA PRO A 344 14.11 31.15 3.42
C PRO A 344 13.69 32.63 3.37
N ASN A 345 12.54 32.97 3.94
CA ASN A 345 11.92 34.30 3.94
C ASN A 345 11.15 34.72 2.65
N ALA A 346 11.09 33.92 1.61
CA ALA A 346 10.09 34.13 0.60
C ALA A 346 8.72 33.70 1.16
N LYS A 347 7.74 34.60 1.16
CA LYS A 347 6.34 34.22 1.44
C LYS A 347 6.02 33.00 0.59
N PRO A 348 5.51 31.89 1.18
CA PRO A 348 5.19 30.72 0.36
C PRO A 348 4.23 31.15 -0.75
N LEU A 349 4.69 31.02 -1.99
CA LEU A 349 3.88 31.33 -3.15
C LEU A 349 2.55 30.58 -3.03
N THR A 350 1.46 31.32 -3.07
CA THR A 350 0.13 30.74 -3.11
C THR A 350 0.00 29.82 -4.33
N LEU A 351 -0.95 28.91 -4.32
CA LEU A 351 -1.22 28.07 -5.49
C LEU A 351 -1.49 28.90 -6.76
N LEU A 352 -2.08 30.10 -6.59
CA LEU A 352 -2.32 31.06 -7.64
C LEU A 352 -1.02 31.68 -8.17
N GLU A 353 -0.08 32.07 -7.31
CA GLU A 353 1.21 32.61 -7.72
C GLU A 353 2.09 31.54 -8.38
N LYS A 354 2.07 30.29 -7.90
CA LYS A 354 2.71 29.15 -8.56
C LYS A 354 2.08 28.87 -9.93
N ALA A 355 0.77 29.01 -10.04
CA ALA A 355 0.08 28.91 -11.31
C ALA A 355 0.43 30.07 -12.25
N ALA A 356 0.52 31.30 -11.75
CA ALA A 356 0.90 32.50 -12.54
C ALA A 356 2.32 32.38 -13.11
N ILE A 357 3.29 31.87 -12.30
CA ILE A 357 4.66 31.63 -12.78
C ILE A 357 4.69 30.55 -13.87
N ARG A 358 3.92 29.47 -13.72
CA ARG A 358 3.77 28.42 -14.74
C ARG A 358 3.08 28.88 -15.99
N HIS A 359 2.31 29.99 -15.92
CA HIS A 359 1.39 30.40 -16.95
C HIS A 359 1.71 31.79 -17.54
N LYS A 360 2.87 32.35 -17.21
CA LYS A 360 3.32 33.68 -17.64
C LYS A 360 3.23 33.92 -19.17
N ASN A 361 3.12 32.87 -19.98
CA ASN A 361 3.06 32.90 -21.43
C ASN A 361 1.73 32.36 -22.02
N ARG A 362 0.64 32.30 -21.22
CA ARG A 362 -0.66 31.84 -21.76
C ARG A 362 -1.54 32.98 -22.22
N THR A 363 -2.25 32.72 -23.31
CA THR A 363 -3.28 33.68 -23.78
C THR A 363 -4.49 33.70 -22.85
N PRO A 364 -5.26 34.79 -22.79
CA PRO A 364 -6.48 34.88 -21.98
C PRO A 364 -7.45 33.71 -22.22
N GLU A 365 -7.61 33.26 -23.47
CA GLU A 365 -8.48 32.15 -23.86
C GLU A 365 -7.98 30.81 -23.27
N GLN A 366 -6.66 30.62 -23.23
CA GLN A 366 -6.06 29.43 -22.60
C GLN A 366 -6.28 29.43 -21.08
N VAL A 367 -6.27 30.59 -20.43
CA VAL A 367 -6.56 30.74 -19.01
C VAL A 367 -8.03 30.44 -18.73
N GLU A 368 -8.95 30.96 -19.56
CA GLU A 368 -10.39 30.71 -19.44
C GLU A 368 -10.73 29.21 -19.64
N ALA A 369 -10.15 28.58 -20.66
CA ALA A 369 -10.30 27.14 -20.90
C ALA A 369 -9.83 26.29 -19.72
N ILE A 370 -8.77 26.71 -19.02
CA ILE A 370 -8.26 26.04 -17.82
C ILE A 370 -9.21 26.27 -16.65
N GLN A 371 -9.70 27.49 -16.45
CA GLN A 371 -10.66 27.80 -15.38
C GLN A 371 -11.95 26.98 -15.55
N LYS A 372 -12.45 26.86 -16.77
CA LYS A 372 -13.61 26.02 -17.11
C LYS A 372 -13.37 24.56 -16.77
N ARG A 373 -12.23 23.99 -17.21
CA ARG A 373 -11.86 22.60 -16.87
C ARG A 373 -11.70 22.39 -15.35
N TRP A 374 -11.24 23.40 -14.62
CA TRP A 374 -11.13 23.32 -13.17
C TRP A 374 -12.50 23.35 -12.49
N ALA A 375 -13.41 24.18 -12.97
CA ALA A 375 -14.78 24.23 -12.48
C ALA A 375 -15.52 22.91 -12.72
N GLU A 376 -15.43 22.36 -13.94
CA GLU A 376 -15.98 21.05 -14.31
C GLU A 376 -15.39 19.93 -13.44
N ARG A 377 -14.07 19.95 -13.23
CA ARG A 377 -13.40 18.96 -12.37
C ARG A 377 -13.85 19.08 -10.92
N LYS A 378 -14.01 20.29 -10.40
CA LYS A 378 -14.50 20.54 -9.04
C LYS A 378 -15.92 20.01 -8.85
N GLN A 379 -16.82 20.24 -9.82
CA GLN A 379 -18.18 19.69 -9.81
C GLN A 379 -18.17 18.17 -9.84
N LYS A 380 -17.37 17.57 -10.74
CA LYS A 380 -17.22 16.12 -10.81
C LYS A 380 -16.69 15.52 -9.51
N HIS A 381 -15.72 16.17 -8.86
CA HIS A 381 -15.19 15.74 -7.57
C HIS A 381 -16.24 15.82 -6.45
N ALA A 382 -17.07 16.87 -6.46
CA ALA A 382 -18.16 17.01 -5.49
C ALA A 382 -19.20 15.90 -5.65
N LEU A 383 -19.56 15.56 -6.90
CA LEU A 383 -20.49 14.47 -7.20
C LEU A 383 -19.94 13.13 -6.72
N ILE A 384 -18.70 12.79 -7.07
CA ILE A 384 -18.06 11.54 -6.62
C ILE A 384 -18.03 11.45 -5.09
N LYS A 385 -17.77 12.57 -4.41
CA LYS A 385 -17.79 12.59 -2.94
C LYS A 385 -19.19 12.33 -2.38
N GLN A 386 -20.20 12.89 -3.00
CA GLN A 386 -21.60 12.67 -2.60
C GLN A 386 -22.03 11.22 -2.85
N GLU A 387 -21.70 10.65 -4.00
CA GLU A 387 -21.94 9.25 -4.33
C GLU A 387 -21.24 8.32 -3.33
N ALA A 388 -19.94 8.55 -3.07
CA ALA A 388 -19.16 7.77 -2.11
C ALA A 388 -19.75 7.83 -0.69
N GLN A 389 -20.27 9.00 -0.27
CA GLN A 389 -20.94 9.14 1.01
C GLN A 389 -22.25 8.34 1.05
N GLY A 390 -23.03 8.36 -0.02
CA GLY A 390 -24.25 7.55 -0.13
C GLY A 390 -23.98 6.05 -0.03
N VAL A 391 -22.93 5.57 -0.70
CA VAL A 391 -22.50 4.17 -0.61
C VAL A 391 -22.04 3.82 0.81
N LEU A 392 -21.28 4.71 1.46
CA LEU A 392 -20.85 4.52 2.84
C LEU A 392 -22.02 4.43 3.81
N ASP A 393 -23.01 5.30 3.66
CA ASP A 393 -24.18 5.31 4.53
C ASP A 393 -25.02 4.05 4.36
N THR A 394 -25.14 3.54 3.13
CA THR A 394 -25.77 2.24 2.85
C THR A 394 -24.94 1.08 3.41
N ALA A 395 -23.60 1.11 3.28
CA ALA A 395 -22.71 0.05 3.77
C ALA A 395 -22.82 -0.16 5.29
N LYS A 396 -23.14 0.89 6.05
CA LYS A 396 -23.35 0.80 7.52
C LYS A 396 -24.53 -0.08 7.93
N ASP A 397 -25.45 -0.31 7.01
CA ASP A 397 -26.59 -1.18 7.26
C ASP A 397 -26.26 -2.68 7.13
N TYR A 398 -25.06 -3.02 6.69
CA TYR A 398 -24.63 -4.41 6.45
C TYR A 398 -23.43 -4.79 7.32
N SER A 399 -23.61 -5.79 8.20
CA SER A 399 -22.58 -6.21 9.17
C SER A 399 -21.33 -6.84 8.55
N GLU A 400 -21.43 -7.32 7.32
CA GLU A 400 -20.35 -8.04 6.60
C GLU A 400 -19.51 -7.11 5.71
N VAL A 401 -19.97 -5.88 5.49
CA VAL A 401 -19.31 -4.94 4.60
C VAL A 401 -18.22 -4.17 5.32
N ASP A 402 -16.96 -4.38 4.94
CA ASP A 402 -15.86 -3.53 5.42
C ASP A 402 -15.80 -2.24 4.62
N PHE A 403 -16.31 -1.16 5.21
CA PHE A 403 -16.29 0.18 4.65
C PHE A 403 -15.17 1.07 5.19
N SER A 404 -14.26 0.54 6.01
CA SER A 404 -13.18 1.31 6.65
C SER A 404 -12.26 2.00 5.64
N ALA A 405 -11.98 1.33 4.51
CA ALA A 405 -11.19 1.89 3.43
C ALA A 405 -11.92 3.03 2.70
N LEU A 406 -13.26 2.93 2.53
CA LEU A 406 -14.09 3.96 1.93
C LEU A 406 -14.17 5.19 2.84
N GLN A 407 -14.42 4.99 4.14
CA GLN A 407 -14.39 6.07 5.13
C GLN A 407 -13.05 6.81 5.11
N THR A 408 -11.94 6.08 5.10
CA THR A 408 -10.60 6.66 5.03
C THR A 408 -10.38 7.47 3.74
N ALA A 409 -10.90 6.99 2.60
CA ALA A 409 -10.79 7.70 1.33
C ALA A 409 -11.62 9.01 1.32
N ILE A 410 -12.81 8.99 1.93
CA ILE A 410 -13.69 10.17 2.07
C ILE A 410 -13.03 11.22 2.98
N ASP A 411 -12.51 10.80 4.13
CA ASP A 411 -11.85 11.69 5.08
C ASP A 411 -10.58 12.32 4.49
N ALA A 412 -9.84 11.56 3.68
CA ALA A 412 -8.65 12.02 2.98
C ALA A 412 -8.96 12.89 1.73
N GLY A 413 -10.21 12.90 1.26
CA GLY A 413 -10.58 13.59 0.02
C GLY A 413 -9.97 12.98 -1.25
N ASP A 414 -9.61 11.68 -1.23
CA ASP A 414 -8.98 10.97 -2.36
C ASP A 414 -10.03 10.49 -3.36
N ILE A 415 -10.32 11.35 -4.35
CA ILE A 415 -11.38 11.14 -5.36
C ILE A 415 -11.20 9.84 -6.16
N VAL A 416 -9.96 9.47 -6.48
CA VAL A 416 -9.70 8.26 -7.28
C VAL A 416 -10.05 7.02 -6.47
N LYS A 417 -9.69 7.02 -5.19
CA LYS A 417 -10.01 5.92 -4.29
C LYS A 417 -11.47 5.88 -3.90
N MET A 418 -12.09 7.04 -3.65
CA MET A 418 -13.53 7.08 -3.41
C MET A 418 -14.27 6.35 -4.51
N GLN A 419 -13.98 6.66 -5.78
CA GLN A 419 -14.66 6.05 -6.93
C GLN A 419 -14.35 4.55 -7.05
N SER A 420 -13.10 4.14 -6.90
CA SER A 420 -12.72 2.72 -6.99
C SER A 420 -13.32 1.88 -5.88
N ILE A 421 -13.20 2.36 -4.63
CA ILE A 421 -13.67 1.62 -3.46
C ILE A 421 -15.20 1.66 -3.37
N SER A 422 -15.86 2.79 -3.72
CA SER A 422 -17.32 2.85 -3.80
C SER A 422 -17.89 1.78 -4.71
N ASN A 423 -17.33 1.62 -5.91
CA ASN A 423 -17.78 0.60 -6.86
C ASN A 423 -17.59 -0.83 -6.30
N GLU A 424 -16.50 -1.08 -5.56
CA GLU A 424 -16.26 -2.38 -4.93
C GLU A 424 -17.25 -2.63 -3.78
N VAL A 425 -17.47 -1.65 -2.92
CA VAL A 425 -18.41 -1.72 -1.80
C VAL A 425 -19.85 -1.86 -2.31
N GLU A 426 -20.24 -1.07 -3.31
CA GLU A 426 -21.57 -1.12 -3.93
C GLU A 426 -21.87 -2.49 -4.54
N LYS A 427 -20.88 -3.11 -5.17
CA LYS A 427 -21.01 -4.48 -5.69
C LYS A 427 -21.26 -5.49 -4.58
N VAL A 428 -20.53 -5.39 -3.46
CA VAL A 428 -20.72 -6.25 -2.29
C VAL A 428 -22.11 -6.04 -1.69
N ILE A 429 -22.54 -4.79 -1.51
CA ILE A 429 -23.89 -4.46 -1.05
C ILE A 429 -24.95 -5.07 -1.98
N GLY A 430 -24.77 -4.97 -3.31
CA GLY A 430 -25.69 -5.54 -4.28
C GLY A 430 -25.78 -7.07 -4.21
N GLU A 431 -24.68 -7.74 -3.90
CA GLU A 431 -24.67 -9.19 -3.65
C GLU A 431 -25.40 -9.53 -2.33
N MET A 432 -25.21 -8.73 -1.27
CA MET A 432 -25.91 -8.88 0.01
C MET A 432 -27.41 -8.66 -0.14
N GLN A 433 -27.84 -7.61 -0.86
CA GLN A 433 -29.25 -7.32 -1.12
C GLN A 433 -29.96 -8.48 -1.82
N LYS A 434 -29.32 -9.11 -2.82
CA LYS A 434 -29.86 -10.30 -3.50
C LYS A 434 -30.03 -11.49 -2.54
N GLN A 435 -29.05 -11.69 -1.65
CA GLN A 435 -29.15 -12.77 -0.66
C GLN A 435 -30.20 -12.47 0.39
N GLU A 436 -30.34 -11.22 0.79
CA GLU A 436 -31.37 -10.71 1.70
C GLU A 436 -32.78 -10.91 1.11
N GLU A 437 -32.97 -10.57 -0.17
CA GLU A 437 -34.21 -10.82 -0.90
C GLU A 437 -34.55 -12.33 -0.94
N ALA A 438 -33.55 -13.19 -1.18
CA ALA A 438 -33.73 -14.63 -1.14
C ALA A 438 -34.11 -15.16 0.26
N LEU A 439 -33.61 -14.54 1.33
CA LEU A 439 -33.92 -14.90 2.70
C LEU A 439 -35.25 -14.31 3.20
N SER A 440 -35.76 -13.24 2.60
CA SER A 440 -36.96 -12.52 3.05
C SER A 440 -38.22 -13.38 3.16
N ASN A 441 -38.29 -14.43 2.33
CA ASN A 441 -39.38 -15.40 2.35
C ASN A 441 -39.26 -16.43 3.49
N ILE A 442 -38.12 -16.48 4.17
CA ILE A 442 -37.79 -17.46 5.20
C ILE A 442 -37.67 -16.80 6.57
N ILE A 443 -37.04 -15.64 6.64
CA ILE A 443 -36.81 -14.87 7.86
C ILE A 443 -37.47 -13.50 7.74
N PRO A 444 -38.52 -13.21 8.47
CA PRO A 444 -39.12 -11.86 8.49
C PRO A 444 -38.09 -10.84 9.02
N ASN A 445 -38.20 -9.61 8.54
CA ASN A 445 -37.34 -8.51 8.93
C ASN A 445 -35.81 -8.81 8.75
N VAL A 446 -35.46 -9.64 7.78
CA VAL A 446 -34.07 -10.05 7.51
C VAL A 446 -33.12 -8.86 7.39
N HIS A 447 -33.56 -7.74 6.78
CA HIS A 447 -32.77 -6.52 6.66
C HIS A 447 -32.38 -5.94 8.03
N GLU A 448 -33.31 -5.87 8.99
CA GLU A 448 -33.03 -5.40 10.35
C GLU A 448 -32.04 -6.31 11.08
N TRP A 449 -32.16 -7.60 10.86
CA TRP A 449 -31.23 -8.56 11.44
C TRP A 449 -29.87 -8.54 10.77
N HIS A 450 -29.79 -8.26 9.46
CA HIS A 450 -28.53 -8.17 8.72
C HIS A 450 -27.65 -7.00 9.18
N LYS A 451 -28.22 -5.95 9.76
CA LYS A 451 -27.45 -4.89 10.44
C LYS A 451 -26.59 -5.40 11.61
N GLN A 452 -26.90 -6.55 12.15
CA GLN A 452 -26.29 -7.10 13.36
C GLN A 452 -25.63 -8.46 13.18
N PHE A 453 -26.04 -9.21 12.15
CA PHE A 453 -25.60 -10.58 11.87
C PHE A 453 -25.24 -10.73 10.40
N THR A 454 -24.30 -11.61 10.13
CA THR A 454 -23.95 -11.99 8.75
C THR A 454 -25.07 -12.85 8.14
N ILE A 455 -25.16 -12.84 6.81
CA ILE A 455 -26.12 -13.66 6.10
C ILE A 455 -25.91 -15.16 6.40
N ASP A 456 -24.67 -15.60 6.55
CA ASP A 456 -24.36 -16.98 6.90
C ASP A 456 -24.79 -17.33 8.32
N GLU A 457 -24.66 -16.40 9.26
CA GLU A 457 -25.19 -16.57 10.61
C GLU A 457 -26.72 -16.66 10.62
N LEU A 458 -27.40 -15.81 9.84
CA LEU A 458 -28.87 -15.87 9.70
C LEU A 458 -29.33 -17.21 9.09
N LYS A 459 -28.65 -17.70 8.05
CA LYS A 459 -28.91 -19.03 7.47
C LYS A 459 -28.66 -20.14 8.48
N ALA A 460 -27.59 -20.06 9.26
CA ALA A 460 -27.28 -21.05 10.28
C ALA A 460 -28.34 -21.10 11.39
N VAL A 461 -28.81 -19.94 11.87
CA VAL A 461 -29.89 -19.83 12.85
C VAL A 461 -31.18 -20.45 12.30
N HIS A 462 -31.56 -20.08 11.05
CA HIS A 462 -32.73 -20.65 10.40
C HIS A 462 -32.65 -22.18 10.26
N SER A 463 -31.52 -22.68 9.74
CA SER A 463 -31.30 -24.14 9.60
C SER A 463 -31.32 -24.86 10.96
N ALA A 464 -30.80 -24.23 12.04
CA ALA A 464 -30.87 -24.79 13.39
C ALA A 464 -32.31 -24.88 13.89
N VAL A 465 -33.13 -23.83 13.63
CA VAL A 465 -34.55 -23.82 13.96
C VAL A 465 -35.31 -24.91 13.20
N GLU A 466 -35.09 -25.03 11.88
CA GLU A 466 -35.74 -26.07 11.06
C GLU A 466 -35.38 -27.49 11.53
N LYS A 467 -34.10 -27.77 11.79
CA LYS A 467 -33.68 -29.07 12.31
C LYS A 467 -34.32 -29.41 13.65
N LYS A 468 -34.46 -28.42 14.54
CA LYS A 468 -35.15 -28.57 15.82
C LYS A 468 -36.62 -28.88 15.63
N LEU A 469 -37.31 -28.14 14.76
CA LEU A 469 -38.70 -28.38 14.44
C LEU A 469 -38.90 -29.79 13.89
N ALA A 470 -38.12 -30.22 12.92
CA ALA A 470 -38.19 -31.57 12.35
C ALA A 470 -37.96 -32.68 13.38
N SER A 471 -37.05 -32.46 14.35
CA SER A 471 -36.79 -33.44 15.41
C SER A 471 -37.88 -33.48 16.50
N TRP A 472 -38.80 -32.52 16.50
CA TRP A 472 -39.81 -32.36 17.54
C TRP A 472 -41.18 -32.86 17.16
N ASP A 473 -41.41 -33.08 15.85
CA ASP A 473 -42.70 -33.59 15.36
C ASP A 473 -43.08 -34.97 15.95
N SER A 474 -42.06 -35.68 16.48
CA SER A 474 -42.26 -36.98 17.16
C SER A 474 -42.54 -36.89 18.66
N LEU A 475 -42.42 -35.72 19.28
CA LEU A 475 -42.61 -35.51 20.72
C LEU A 475 -44.01 -34.98 21.00
N THR A 476 -44.59 -35.41 22.14
CA THR A 476 -45.84 -34.79 22.61
C THR A 476 -45.62 -33.32 23.03
N LEU A 477 -46.65 -32.48 22.95
CA LEU A 477 -46.59 -31.05 23.31
C LEU A 477 -46.06 -30.83 24.74
N GLN A 478 -46.40 -31.71 25.65
CA GLN A 478 -45.93 -31.62 27.07
C GLN A 478 -44.42 -31.93 27.17
N GLU A 479 -43.93 -32.91 26.44
CA GLU A 479 -42.50 -33.27 26.38
C GLU A 479 -41.69 -32.18 25.70
N GLN A 480 -42.24 -31.59 24.64
CA GLN A 480 -41.64 -30.43 23.95
C GLN A 480 -41.50 -29.25 24.91
N ALA A 481 -42.57 -28.86 25.57
CA ALA A 481 -42.60 -27.74 26.53
C ALA A 481 -41.63 -27.97 27.71
N LYS A 482 -41.62 -29.16 28.27
CA LYS A 482 -40.74 -29.52 29.40
C LYS A 482 -39.25 -29.47 29.03
N LYS A 483 -38.87 -30.03 27.87
CA LYS A 483 -37.51 -30.02 27.36
C LYS A 483 -37.01 -28.62 27.09
N LEU A 484 -37.82 -27.78 26.50
CA LEU A 484 -37.47 -26.40 26.17
C LEU A 484 -37.33 -25.51 27.39
N LYS A 485 -38.19 -25.67 28.39
CA LYS A 485 -38.09 -24.92 29.63
C LYS A 485 -36.78 -25.23 30.36
N PHE A 486 -36.38 -26.48 30.41
CA PHE A 486 -35.15 -26.91 31.06
C PHE A 486 -33.91 -26.34 30.36
N GLU A 487 -33.82 -26.46 29.02
CA GLU A 487 -32.71 -25.93 28.27
C GLU A 487 -32.64 -24.39 28.28
N ALA A 488 -33.76 -23.69 28.34
CA ALA A 488 -33.82 -22.25 28.49
C ALA A 488 -33.31 -21.77 29.86
N GLU A 489 -33.68 -22.46 30.95
CA GLU A 489 -33.20 -22.17 32.30
C GLU A 489 -31.69 -22.39 32.44
N GLU A 490 -31.14 -23.44 31.84
CA GLU A 490 -29.70 -23.73 31.83
C GLU A 490 -28.94 -22.66 31.07
N TYR A 491 -29.49 -22.15 29.98
CA TYR A 491 -28.81 -21.19 29.11
C TYR A 491 -28.82 -19.75 29.65
N PHE A 492 -29.92 -19.30 30.25
CA PHE A 492 -30.06 -17.92 30.72
C PHE A 492 -29.54 -17.68 32.15
N GLY A 493 -29.24 -18.74 32.91
CA GLY A 493 -28.84 -18.64 34.30
C GLY A 493 -27.43 -18.13 34.60
N THR A 494 -26.52 -18.05 33.62
CA THR A 494 -25.07 -18.04 33.93
C THR A 494 -24.24 -16.87 33.43
N ASP A 495 -24.73 -15.91 32.60
CA ASP A 495 -23.80 -14.91 32.09
C ASP A 495 -24.36 -13.51 31.82
N LYS A 496 -23.87 -12.52 32.59
CA LYS A 496 -24.21 -11.10 32.44
C LYS A 496 -23.61 -10.44 31.19
N TYR A 497 -22.49 -10.95 30.66
CA TYR A 497 -21.75 -10.31 29.54
C TYR A 497 -22.19 -10.78 28.15
N GLY A 498 -22.78 -11.95 28.04
CA GLY A 498 -23.32 -12.49 26.78
C GLY A 498 -24.74 -12.06 26.45
N ALA A 499 -25.42 -11.33 27.34
CA ALA A 499 -26.84 -11.06 27.24
C ALA A 499 -27.27 -10.33 25.95
N GLN A 500 -26.57 -9.27 25.53
CA GLN A 500 -26.94 -8.51 24.33
C GLN A 500 -26.86 -9.33 23.04
N THR A 501 -25.80 -10.11 22.86
CA THR A 501 -25.63 -10.97 21.68
C THR A 501 -26.64 -12.12 21.71
N LYS A 502 -26.92 -12.65 22.88
CA LYS A 502 -27.95 -13.70 23.10
C LYS A 502 -29.33 -13.21 22.69
N TYR A 503 -29.74 -12.01 23.14
CA TYR A 503 -31.07 -11.44 22.81
C TYR A 503 -31.21 -11.17 21.30
N LYS A 504 -30.17 -10.72 20.63
CA LYS A 504 -30.22 -10.47 19.19
C LYS A 504 -30.44 -11.76 18.38
N THR A 505 -29.65 -12.80 18.66
CA THR A 505 -29.79 -14.09 17.99
C THR A 505 -31.12 -14.78 18.34
N TRP A 506 -31.60 -14.56 19.55
CA TRP A 506 -32.88 -15.06 19.99
C TRP A 506 -34.05 -14.42 19.20
N GLY A 507 -34.00 -13.12 18.90
CA GLY A 507 -34.97 -12.44 18.05
C GLY A 507 -35.04 -13.05 16.65
N VAL A 508 -33.88 -13.30 16.00
CA VAL A 508 -33.85 -13.95 14.69
C VAL A 508 -34.45 -15.35 14.72
N ALA A 509 -34.11 -16.14 15.74
CA ALA A 509 -34.66 -17.48 15.90
C ALA A 509 -36.17 -17.43 16.14
N GLN A 510 -36.67 -16.44 16.92
CA GLN A 510 -38.09 -16.22 17.19
C GLN A 510 -38.88 -15.91 15.90
N ASP A 511 -38.35 -15.02 15.06
CA ASP A 511 -39.01 -14.63 13.83
C ASP A 511 -39.06 -15.80 12.83
N ALA A 512 -37.97 -16.51 12.64
CA ALA A 512 -37.90 -17.69 11.77
C ALA A 512 -38.86 -18.80 12.28
N TYR A 513 -38.92 -18.99 13.58
CA TYR A 513 -39.79 -19.97 14.18
C TYR A 513 -41.28 -19.61 14.04
N LYS A 514 -41.66 -18.35 14.25
CA LYS A 514 -43.02 -17.87 14.02
C LYS A 514 -43.47 -18.11 12.58
N MET A 515 -42.66 -17.73 11.60
CA MET A 515 -43.00 -17.99 10.19
C MET A 515 -43.24 -19.45 9.91
N HIS A 516 -42.40 -20.33 10.45
CA HIS A 516 -42.55 -21.76 10.25
C HIS A 516 -43.85 -22.26 10.88
N LEU A 517 -44.16 -21.86 12.10
CA LEU A 517 -45.42 -22.20 12.78
C LEU A 517 -46.65 -21.74 12.01
N ASP A 518 -46.63 -20.51 11.49
CA ASP A 518 -47.71 -19.97 10.67
C ASP A 518 -47.93 -20.78 9.38
N LYS A 519 -46.85 -21.24 8.76
CA LYS A 519 -46.90 -22.06 7.54
C LYS A 519 -47.42 -23.48 7.78
N VAL A 520 -47.11 -24.05 8.94
CA VAL A 520 -47.43 -25.46 9.25
C VAL A 520 -48.70 -25.61 10.11
N GLN A 521 -49.34 -24.51 10.53
CA GLN A 521 -50.55 -24.48 11.37
C GLN A 521 -50.40 -25.26 12.69
N TYR A 522 -49.23 -25.15 13.33
CA TYR A 522 -49.01 -25.77 14.64
C TYR A 522 -49.89 -25.10 15.72
N LYS A 523 -50.76 -25.88 16.30
CA LYS A 523 -51.54 -25.50 17.52
C LYS A 523 -50.71 -25.80 18.76
N VAL A 524 -49.71 -24.93 19.05
CA VAL A 524 -48.87 -25.09 20.24
C VAL A 524 -49.14 -23.98 21.23
N ASP A 525 -49.12 -24.30 22.52
CA ASP A 525 -49.25 -23.30 23.59
C ASP A 525 -48.15 -22.23 23.48
N LYS A 526 -48.51 -20.97 23.75
CA LYS A 526 -47.62 -19.83 23.68
C LYS A 526 -46.31 -20.02 24.48
N GLN A 527 -46.40 -20.67 25.66
CA GLN A 527 -45.24 -20.98 26.49
C GLN A 527 -44.28 -22.00 25.83
N ALA A 528 -44.81 -22.99 25.15
CA ALA A 528 -44.02 -23.97 24.41
C ALA A 528 -43.32 -23.33 23.22
N ILE A 529 -43.93 -22.35 22.54
CA ILE A 529 -43.32 -21.59 21.45
C ILE A 529 -42.15 -20.74 21.96
N GLU A 530 -42.37 -19.98 23.05
CA GLU A 530 -41.34 -19.13 23.65
C GLU A 530 -40.14 -19.96 24.14
N ALA A 531 -40.38 -21.11 24.75
CA ALA A 531 -39.33 -22.02 25.15
C ALA A 531 -38.59 -22.63 23.96
N SER A 532 -39.25 -22.95 22.82
CA SER A 532 -38.65 -23.42 21.57
C SER A 532 -37.69 -22.41 20.98
N VAL A 533 -38.12 -21.14 20.93
CA VAL A 533 -37.28 -20.05 20.42
C VAL A 533 -36.03 -19.87 21.28
N THR A 534 -36.19 -19.92 22.61
CA THR A 534 -35.06 -19.82 23.55
C THR A 534 -34.04 -20.95 23.35
N HIS A 535 -34.55 -22.16 23.11
CA HIS A 535 -33.67 -23.30 22.83
C HIS A 535 -32.90 -23.14 21.50
N SER A 536 -33.57 -22.71 20.44
CA SER A 536 -32.93 -22.44 19.14
C SER A 536 -31.86 -21.37 19.26
N PHE A 537 -32.09 -20.35 20.07
CA PHE A 537 -31.14 -19.31 20.40
C PHE A 537 -29.90 -19.86 21.11
N SER A 538 -30.07 -20.73 22.11
CA SER A 538 -28.92 -21.33 22.81
C SER A 538 -28.05 -22.18 21.89
N PHE A 539 -28.65 -22.88 20.93
CA PHE A 539 -27.94 -23.68 19.94
C PHE A 539 -27.13 -22.80 18.98
N ALA A 540 -27.71 -21.73 18.48
CA ALA A 540 -27.03 -20.79 17.58
C ALA A 540 -25.82 -20.09 18.24
N GLN A 541 -25.89 -19.86 19.56
CA GLN A 541 -24.75 -19.31 20.32
C GLN A 541 -23.62 -20.31 20.56
N LYS A 542 -23.95 -21.58 20.79
CA LYS A 542 -22.91 -22.63 20.92
C LYS A 542 -22.11 -22.80 19.61
N THR A 543 -22.76 -22.62 18.47
CA THR A 543 -22.07 -22.67 17.16
C THR A 543 -21.21 -21.43 16.89
N LYS A 544 -21.53 -20.27 17.47
CA LYS A 544 -20.68 -19.06 17.40
C LYS A 544 -19.42 -19.15 18.27
N SER A 545 -19.51 -19.78 19.43
CA SER A 545 -18.36 -19.93 20.33
C SER A 545 -17.39 -21.05 19.91
N ALA A 546 -17.77 -21.89 18.96
CA ALA A 546 -16.95 -22.97 18.41
C ALA A 546 -16.18 -22.57 17.13
N LYS A 547 -16.36 -21.34 16.63
CA LYS A 547 -15.57 -20.70 15.58
C LYS A 547 -14.70 -19.60 16.17
#